data_f6e15e9646faf2cce15a3e455297d6b3
#
_entry.id   f6e15e9646faf2cce15a3e455297d6b3
#
_cell.length_a   1.000
_cell.length_b   1.000
_cell.length_c   1.000
_cell.angle_alpha   90.00
_cell.angle_beta   90.00
_cell.angle_gamma   90.00
#
_symmetry.space_group_name_H-M   'P 1'
#
loop_
_entity.id
_entity.type
_entity.pdbx_description
1 polymer ?
#
loop_
_entity_poly.entity_id
_entity_poly.type
_entity_poly.pdbx_seq_one_letter_code
_entity_poly.pdbx_strand_id
1 'polypeptide(L)'
;MSEKKIRPAYAEGFQCIGSACEDTCCQAWTVPVDEATYEKYQALPEGPLRVLVNASVVRTEVSGNAGTGSGKARPYAAIRMNEANECPLLTEEKLCRVQKELGADLLSHACATYPRIVNSVGGGEEKALSFSCPEAVRVVLRAAQLPLRVDNDETTLDGDAYVNSNPVPENFWAIRGVVLRLVGNRSYPLWQRLFLMKLLTERLDAIERAEDRKDENGRSARAFLADFEIAVYKGSLRSAIEALPVDRLAQLDVVLRLAGLMLRRSIVTERFQECVKAFTSGIGNGPGATLESLAAKYAVAHDRYYAPFFERNPHMMENILLNTIFRCEFPYGKTGLLAGAKPDMSREFALLAAQFALIRGLLIGVAGHHGSQFSEAHVVHTLQAASKHFEHHPEFLNMAHALLVESGMDGARGLAILLRNVEAEQAAEELVPASISPSAIRVQGEFPQIPLNV
;
A
#
# COMPACT_ATOMS: atom_id res chain seq x y z
N MET A 1 -31.18 9.05 -7.61
CA MET A 1 -30.18 8.94 -8.71
C MET A 1 -29.22 7.86 -8.28
N SER A 2 -29.15 6.76 -9.01
CA SER A 2 -28.21 5.66 -8.74
C SER A 2 -26.79 6.21 -8.79
N GLU A 3 -26.05 6.14 -7.70
CA GLU A 3 -24.65 6.59 -7.64
C GLU A 3 -23.82 5.61 -8.47
N LYS A 4 -23.13 6.13 -9.47
CA LYS A 4 -22.29 5.35 -10.37
C LYS A 4 -21.11 4.78 -9.58
N LYS A 5 -20.99 3.45 -9.54
CA LYS A 5 -19.87 2.75 -8.91
C LYS A 5 -18.64 2.80 -9.83
N ILE A 6 -17.49 3.16 -9.29
CA ILE A 6 -16.25 3.29 -10.03
C ILE A 6 -15.28 2.25 -9.51
N ARG A 7 -14.73 1.41 -10.40
CA ARG A 7 -13.77 0.36 -10.03
C ARG A 7 -12.61 0.24 -11.04
N PRO A 8 -11.43 -0.25 -10.61
CA PRO A 8 -10.33 -0.48 -11.52
C PRO A 8 -10.61 -1.63 -12.48
N ALA A 9 -10.45 -1.38 -13.80
CA ALA A 9 -10.68 -2.38 -14.82
C ALA A 9 -9.63 -3.52 -14.81
N TYR A 10 -8.42 -3.25 -14.35
CA TYR A 10 -7.32 -4.23 -14.34
C TYR A 10 -7.54 -5.39 -13.37
N ALA A 11 -8.34 -5.18 -12.32
CA ALA A 11 -8.57 -6.22 -11.33
C ALA A 11 -9.32 -7.45 -11.90
N GLU A 12 -10.09 -7.26 -12.96
CA GLU A 12 -10.80 -8.35 -13.66
C GLU A 12 -9.90 -9.09 -14.65
N GLY A 13 -8.86 -8.43 -15.18
CA GLY A 13 -7.93 -9.00 -16.15
C GLY A 13 -6.83 -9.89 -15.57
N PHE A 14 -6.77 -10.05 -14.26
CA PHE A 14 -5.72 -10.85 -13.63
C PHE A 14 -5.89 -12.35 -13.94
N GLN A 15 -4.80 -12.99 -14.40
CA GLN A 15 -4.69 -14.43 -14.55
C GLN A 15 -3.39 -14.91 -13.91
N CYS A 16 -3.46 -15.99 -13.12
CA CYS A 16 -2.28 -16.58 -12.51
C CYS A 16 -1.42 -17.27 -13.59
N ILE A 17 -0.12 -17.00 -13.58
CA ILE A 17 0.86 -17.58 -14.53
C ILE A 17 1.46 -18.91 -14.04
N GLY A 18 1.00 -19.43 -12.91
CA GLY A 18 1.37 -20.75 -12.40
C GLY A 18 2.89 -20.90 -12.19
N SER A 19 3.46 -21.97 -12.75
CA SER A 19 4.90 -22.30 -12.63
C SER A 19 5.85 -21.30 -13.31
N ALA A 20 5.34 -20.41 -14.16
CA ALA A 20 6.14 -19.33 -14.74
C ALA A 20 6.35 -18.14 -13.77
N CYS A 21 5.73 -18.18 -12.58
CA CYS A 21 5.86 -17.13 -11.59
C CYS A 21 7.24 -17.21 -10.91
N GLU A 22 7.91 -16.06 -10.79
CA GLU A 22 9.22 -15.93 -10.14
C GLU A 22 9.16 -15.99 -8.61
N ASP A 23 7.95 -15.94 -8.03
CA ASP A 23 7.72 -16.08 -6.58
C ASP A 23 6.55 -17.04 -6.34
N THR A 24 6.27 -17.35 -5.08
CA THR A 24 5.12 -18.17 -4.68
C THR A 24 4.18 -17.40 -3.75
N CYS A 25 2.87 -17.52 -3.98
CA CYS A 25 1.85 -17.04 -3.04
C CYS A 25 1.72 -17.93 -1.79
N CYS A 26 2.34 -19.10 -1.79
CA CYS A 26 2.26 -20.10 -0.73
C CYS A 26 3.39 -19.94 0.32
N GLN A 27 3.78 -18.71 0.64
CA GLN A 27 4.89 -18.42 1.54
C GLN A 27 4.67 -17.15 2.36
N ALA A 28 5.15 -17.17 3.61
CA ALA A 28 5.31 -16.01 4.49
C ALA A 28 4.00 -15.34 4.97
N TRP A 29 2.87 -16.04 4.96
CA TRP A 29 1.62 -15.57 5.55
C TRP A 29 0.77 -16.74 6.06
N THR A 30 -0.14 -16.46 6.98
CA THR A 30 -1.08 -17.47 7.49
C THR A 30 -2.26 -17.60 6.53
N VAL A 31 -2.44 -18.78 5.94
CA VAL A 31 -3.56 -19.07 5.03
C VAL A 31 -4.77 -19.50 5.83
N PRO A 32 -5.84 -18.69 5.89
CA PRO A 32 -7.08 -19.09 6.56
C PRO A 32 -7.82 -20.14 5.73
N VAL A 33 -8.43 -21.08 6.45
CA VAL A 33 -9.31 -22.11 5.87
C VAL A 33 -10.69 -21.94 6.50
N ASP A 34 -11.69 -21.77 5.67
CA ASP A 34 -13.09 -21.70 6.07
C ASP A 34 -13.63 -23.08 6.47
N GLU A 35 -14.76 -23.11 7.19
CA GLU A 35 -15.35 -24.34 7.71
C GLU A 35 -15.73 -25.33 6.60
N ALA A 36 -16.38 -24.84 5.55
CA ALA A 36 -16.82 -25.67 4.43
C ALA A 36 -15.62 -26.33 3.71
N THR A 37 -14.52 -25.58 3.51
CA THR A 37 -13.30 -26.12 2.93
C THR A 37 -12.62 -27.12 3.87
N TYR A 38 -12.62 -26.85 5.19
CA TYR A 38 -12.09 -27.77 6.18
C TYR A 38 -12.84 -29.11 6.16
N GLU A 39 -14.17 -29.09 6.13
CA GLU A 39 -15.01 -30.30 6.05
C GLU A 39 -14.74 -31.10 4.77
N LYS A 40 -14.61 -30.43 3.62
CA LYS A 40 -14.20 -31.05 2.35
C LYS A 40 -12.85 -31.76 2.49
N TYR A 41 -11.89 -31.15 3.18
CA TYR A 41 -10.57 -31.72 3.41
C TYR A 41 -10.64 -32.96 4.31
N GLN A 42 -11.51 -32.97 5.32
CA GLN A 42 -11.71 -34.13 6.17
C GLN A 42 -12.36 -35.28 5.42
N ALA A 43 -13.17 -34.98 4.41
CA ALA A 43 -13.87 -35.98 3.59
C ALA A 43 -13.00 -36.53 2.43
N LEU A 44 -11.76 -36.09 2.25
CA LEU A 44 -10.90 -36.61 1.20
C LEU A 44 -10.70 -38.13 1.34
N PRO A 45 -10.61 -38.87 0.23
CA PRO A 45 -10.27 -40.30 0.26
C PRO A 45 -8.90 -40.54 0.89
N GLU A 46 -8.70 -41.71 1.46
CA GLU A 46 -7.42 -42.08 2.04
C GLU A 46 -6.31 -42.02 0.97
N GLY A 47 -5.20 -41.41 1.33
CA GLY A 47 -4.07 -41.20 0.41
C GLY A 47 -3.07 -40.17 0.91
N PRO A 48 -1.97 -40.03 0.17
CA PRO A 48 -0.89 -39.13 0.58
C PRO A 48 -1.32 -37.68 0.76
N LEU A 49 -2.21 -37.16 -0.09
CA LEU A 49 -2.71 -35.80 0.02
C LEU A 49 -3.55 -35.58 1.28
N ARG A 50 -4.44 -36.55 1.63
CA ARG A 50 -5.22 -36.48 2.89
C ARG A 50 -4.31 -36.45 4.12
N VAL A 51 -3.28 -37.29 4.16
CA VAL A 51 -2.31 -37.31 5.25
C VAL A 51 -1.62 -35.95 5.36
N LEU A 52 -1.19 -35.38 4.25
CA LEU A 52 -0.51 -34.10 4.21
C LEU A 52 -1.45 -32.94 4.64
N VAL A 53 -2.68 -32.94 4.15
CA VAL A 53 -3.69 -31.93 4.53
C VAL A 53 -4.00 -32.01 6.03
N ASN A 54 -4.23 -33.22 6.57
CA ASN A 54 -4.51 -33.40 7.99
C ASN A 54 -3.34 -33.00 8.90
N ALA A 55 -2.12 -33.15 8.42
CA ALA A 55 -0.93 -32.71 9.16
C ALA A 55 -0.72 -31.18 9.11
N SER A 56 -1.20 -30.55 8.05
CA SER A 56 -0.89 -29.13 7.76
C SER A 56 -2.05 -28.18 8.11
N VAL A 57 -3.30 -28.63 8.01
CA VAL A 57 -4.49 -27.79 8.26
C VAL A 57 -4.95 -27.99 9.71
N VAL A 58 -4.78 -26.95 10.51
CA VAL A 58 -5.02 -27.01 11.96
C VAL A 58 -6.18 -26.11 12.32
N ARG A 59 -7.13 -26.64 13.12
CA ARG A 59 -8.21 -25.82 13.68
C ARG A 59 -7.62 -24.72 14.57
N THR A 60 -8.14 -23.51 14.41
CA THR A 60 -7.79 -22.40 15.31
C THR A 60 -8.59 -22.55 16.61
N GLU A 61 -7.88 -22.74 17.73
CA GLU A 61 -8.52 -22.79 19.04
C GLU A 61 -9.30 -21.52 19.32
N VAL A 62 -10.52 -21.68 19.82
CA VAL A 62 -11.37 -20.58 20.31
C VAL A 62 -10.86 -20.16 21.69
N SER A 63 -9.70 -19.50 21.75
CA SER A 63 -9.28 -18.83 22.98
C SER A 63 -9.95 -17.46 23.04
N GLY A 64 -10.66 -17.19 24.13
CA GLY A 64 -11.48 -16.01 24.30
C GLY A 64 -10.76 -14.69 24.04
N ASN A 65 -11.52 -13.73 23.54
CA ASN A 65 -11.26 -12.29 23.51
C ASN A 65 -9.82 -11.82 23.19
N ALA A 66 -9.42 -11.95 21.94
CA ALA A 66 -8.42 -11.06 21.40
C ALA A 66 -9.01 -10.41 20.14
N GLY A 67 -9.52 -9.20 20.29
CA GLY A 67 -9.97 -8.37 19.19
C GLY A 67 -8.85 -8.12 18.23
N THR A 68 -8.84 -8.84 17.10
CA THR A 68 -8.12 -8.35 15.93
C THR A 68 -8.95 -7.19 15.40
N GLY A 69 -8.39 -5.98 15.39
CA GLY A 69 -9.08 -4.73 14.99
C GLY A 69 -9.55 -4.67 13.53
N SER A 70 -9.86 -5.82 12.93
CA SER A 70 -10.31 -5.92 11.53
C SER A 70 -11.77 -6.42 11.39
N GLY A 71 -12.54 -6.59 12.47
CA GLY A 71 -13.96 -7.00 12.39
C GLY A 71 -14.23 -8.36 11.72
N LYS A 72 -13.20 -9.10 11.27
CA LYS A 72 -13.34 -10.40 10.63
C LYS A 72 -13.42 -11.50 11.70
N ALA A 73 -14.40 -12.40 11.56
CA ALA A 73 -14.43 -13.63 12.32
C ALA A 73 -13.07 -14.36 12.21
N ARG A 74 -12.60 -14.97 13.30
CA ARG A 74 -11.40 -15.80 13.25
C ARG A 74 -11.58 -16.92 12.24
N PRO A 75 -10.55 -17.27 11.47
CA PRO A 75 -10.66 -18.38 10.54
C PRO A 75 -10.95 -19.66 11.32
N TYR A 76 -11.79 -20.53 10.76
CA TYR A 76 -12.14 -21.83 11.36
C TYR A 76 -10.91 -22.74 11.53
N ALA A 77 -10.04 -22.73 10.51
CA ALA A 77 -8.76 -23.41 10.52
C ALA A 77 -7.71 -22.58 9.77
N ALA A 78 -6.45 -22.97 9.85
CA ALA A 78 -5.36 -22.34 9.12
C ALA A 78 -4.36 -23.38 8.63
N ILE A 79 -3.70 -23.10 7.51
CA ILE A 79 -2.57 -23.91 7.04
C ILE A 79 -1.34 -23.52 7.86
N ARG A 80 -0.76 -24.48 8.55
CA ARG A 80 0.51 -24.36 9.26
C ARG A 80 1.64 -24.42 8.25
N MET A 81 2.42 -23.35 8.13
CA MET A 81 3.60 -23.31 7.30
C MET A 81 4.70 -24.24 7.85
N ASN A 82 5.56 -24.76 6.97
CA ASN A 82 6.74 -25.54 7.35
C ASN A 82 7.84 -24.63 7.97
N GLU A 83 8.98 -25.19 8.32
CA GLU A 83 10.11 -24.46 8.91
C GLU A 83 10.70 -23.41 7.98
N ALA A 84 10.58 -23.58 6.66
CA ALA A 84 10.95 -22.59 5.65
C ALA A 84 9.88 -21.53 5.42
N ASN A 85 8.78 -21.53 6.21
CA ASN A 85 7.60 -20.68 6.04
C ASN A 85 6.90 -20.82 4.69
N GLU A 86 6.93 -22.01 4.12
CA GLU A 86 6.23 -22.37 2.91
C GLU A 86 5.02 -23.26 3.25
N CYS A 87 4.01 -23.17 2.41
CA CYS A 87 2.84 -24.05 2.49
C CYS A 87 3.27 -25.51 2.22
N PRO A 88 3.02 -26.45 3.13
CA PRO A 88 3.36 -27.87 2.90
C PRO A 88 2.65 -28.49 1.69
N LEU A 89 1.58 -27.86 1.21
CA LEU A 89 0.82 -28.29 0.02
C LEU A 89 1.45 -27.80 -1.30
N LEU A 90 2.62 -27.15 -1.25
CA LEU A 90 3.38 -26.73 -2.42
C LEU A 90 4.14 -27.92 -2.99
N THR A 91 4.15 -28.06 -4.33
CA THR A 91 4.98 -29.05 -5.04
C THR A 91 6.38 -28.49 -5.30
N GLU A 92 7.28 -29.34 -5.75
CA GLU A 92 8.64 -28.93 -6.18
C GLU A 92 8.61 -27.95 -7.36
N GLU A 93 7.58 -28.04 -8.23
CA GLU A 93 7.35 -27.11 -9.33
C GLU A 93 6.66 -25.81 -8.89
N LYS A 94 6.59 -25.54 -7.59
CA LYS A 94 5.92 -24.37 -6.99
C LYS A 94 4.42 -24.25 -7.31
N LEU A 95 3.75 -25.37 -7.53
CA LEU A 95 2.30 -25.45 -7.74
C LEU A 95 1.58 -25.96 -6.49
N CYS A 96 0.31 -25.57 -6.31
CA CYS A 96 -0.52 -26.05 -5.22
C CYS A 96 -0.99 -27.48 -5.50
N ARG A 97 -0.69 -28.44 -4.61
CA ARG A 97 -1.17 -29.84 -4.73
C ARG A 97 -2.69 -29.91 -4.75
N VAL A 98 -3.37 -29.16 -3.89
CA VAL A 98 -4.83 -29.14 -3.84
C VAL A 98 -5.39 -28.75 -5.20
N GLN A 99 -4.87 -27.67 -5.79
CA GLN A 99 -5.34 -27.22 -7.10
C GLN A 99 -4.99 -28.24 -8.22
N LYS A 100 -3.78 -28.83 -8.16
CA LYS A 100 -3.28 -29.75 -9.18
C LYS A 100 -4.03 -31.09 -9.15
N GLU A 101 -4.31 -31.63 -7.96
CA GLU A 101 -4.86 -32.98 -7.77
C GLU A 101 -6.40 -32.98 -7.60
N LEU A 102 -6.97 -31.93 -7.05
CA LEU A 102 -8.40 -31.87 -6.69
C LEU A 102 -9.18 -30.76 -7.43
N GLY A 103 -8.49 -29.84 -8.07
CA GLY A 103 -9.12 -28.71 -8.76
C GLY A 103 -9.24 -27.45 -7.90
N ALA A 104 -9.65 -26.34 -8.54
CA ALA A 104 -9.79 -25.03 -7.91
C ALA A 104 -10.90 -24.97 -6.86
N ASP A 105 -11.95 -25.77 -7.00
CA ASP A 105 -13.14 -25.80 -6.12
C ASP A 105 -12.84 -26.31 -4.70
N LEU A 106 -11.68 -26.91 -4.52
CA LEU A 106 -11.18 -27.35 -3.21
C LEU A 106 -10.13 -26.43 -2.60
N LEU A 107 -9.83 -25.31 -3.24
CA LEU A 107 -9.02 -24.26 -2.61
C LEU A 107 -9.81 -23.58 -1.49
N SER A 108 -9.14 -23.19 -0.41
CA SER A 108 -9.75 -22.29 0.57
C SER A 108 -10.12 -20.97 -0.11
N HIS A 109 -11.13 -20.28 0.41
CA HIS A 109 -11.56 -19.00 -0.14
C HIS A 109 -10.36 -18.03 -0.33
N ALA A 110 -9.47 -17.96 0.65
CA ALA A 110 -8.28 -17.13 0.56
C ALA A 110 -7.35 -17.53 -0.60
N CYS A 111 -7.13 -18.82 -0.84
CA CYS A 111 -6.30 -19.30 -1.95
C CYS A 111 -6.99 -19.13 -3.31
N ALA A 112 -8.30 -19.31 -3.38
CA ALA A 112 -9.08 -19.18 -4.60
C ALA A 112 -9.16 -17.71 -5.08
N THR A 113 -9.26 -16.79 -4.14
CA THR A 113 -9.41 -15.35 -4.45
C THR A 113 -8.09 -14.62 -4.65
N TYR A 114 -7.02 -15.03 -3.97
CA TYR A 114 -5.72 -14.35 -4.07
C TYR A 114 -5.22 -14.24 -5.53
N PRO A 115 -4.65 -13.12 -5.95
CA PRO A 115 -4.38 -11.87 -5.21
C PRO A 115 -5.53 -10.85 -5.26
N ARG A 116 -6.71 -11.25 -5.67
CA ARG A 116 -7.87 -10.37 -5.77
C ARG A 116 -8.34 -9.99 -4.38
N ILE A 117 -8.56 -8.69 -4.18
CA ILE A 117 -9.13 -8.12 -2.97
C ILE A 117 -10.49 -7.55 -3.37
N VAL A 118 -11.53 -8.03 -2.71
CA VAL A 118 -12.90 -7.56 -2.90
C VAL A 118 -13.35 -6.91 -1.61
N ASN A 119 -13.68 -5.63 -1.69
CA ASN A 119 -14.21 -4.85 -0.59
C ASN A 119 -15.68 -4.53 -0.88
N SER A 120 -16.56 -4.89 0.05
CA SER A 120 -17.97 -4.52 -0.02
C SER A 120 -18.16 -3.14 0.58
N VAL A 121 -18.58 -2.18 -0.22
CA VAL A 121 -18.72 -0.78 0.19
C VAL A 121 -20.05 -0.23 -0.31
N GLY A 122 -20.95 0.13 0.63
CA GLY A 122 -22.21 0.82 0.31
C GLY A 122 -23.10 0.09 -0.71
N GLY A 123 -23.22 -1.24 -0.59
CA GLY A 123 -24.01 -2.07 -1.49
C GLY A 123 -23.36 -2.31 -2.85
N GLY A 124 -22.08 -2.04 -3.01
CA GLY A 124 -21.28 -2.32 -4.18
C GLY A 124 -19.97 -3.01 -3.86
N GLU A 125 -19.31 -3.56 -4.87
CA GLU A 125 -17.99 -4.15 -4.76
C GLU A 125 -16.93 -3.19 -5.31
N GLU A 126 -15.88 -2.98 -4.54
CA GLU A 126 -14.62 -2.41 -5.02
C GLU A 126 -13.58 -3.52 -5.13
N LYS A 127 -12.85 -3.56 -6.23
CA LYS A 127 -11.83 -4.57 -6.49
C LYS A 127 -10.44 -3.93 -6.52
N ALA A 128 -9.47 -4.62 -5.94
CA ALA A 128 -8.06 -4.28 -6.00
C ALA A 128 -7.23 -5.56 -6.15
N LEU A 129 -5.94 -5.42 -6.35
CA LEU A 129 -5.00 -6.54 -6.35
C LEU A 129 -3.96 -6.37 -5.23
N SER A 130 -3.60 -7.47 -4.57
CA SER A 130 -2.48 -7.49 -3.64
C SER A 130 -1.16 -7.43 -4.41
N PHE A 131 -0.33 -6.46 -4.07
CA PHE A 131 0.99 -6.33 -4.67
C PHE A 131 2.00 -7.37 -4.17
N SER A 132 1.63 -8.19 -3.21
CA SER A 132 2.45 -9.35 -2.81
C SER A 132 2.54 -10.43 -3.91
N CYS A 133 1.74 -10.32 -4.98
CA CYS A 133 1.81 -11.14 -6.19
C CYS A 133 2.53 -10.37 -7.31
N PRO A 134 3.63 -10.90 -7.88
CA PRO A 134 4.38 -10.20 -8.95
C PRO A 134 3.57 -10.00 -10.22
N GLU A 135 2.70 -10.96 -10.58
CA GLU A 135 1.85 -10.81 -11.76
C GLU A 135 0.75 -9.77 -11.55
N ALA A 136 0.20 -9.65 -10.32
CA ALA A 136 -0.71 -8.57 -9.98
C ALA A 136 -0.03 -7.19 -10.14
N VAL A 137 1.23 -7.07 -9.71
CA VAL A 137 2.01 -5.85 -9.93
C VAL A 137 2.14 -5.55 -11.42
N ARG A 138 2.51 -6.52 -12.28
CA ARG A 138 2.63 -6.32 -13.73
C ARG A 138 1.33 -5.85 -14.35
N VAL A 139 0.22 -6.50 -14.02
CA VAL A 139 -1.11 -6.14 -14.53
C VAL A 139 -1.46 -4.70 -14.17
N VAL A 140 -1.19 -4.27 -12.94
CA VAL A 140 -1.45 -2.89 -12.50
C VAL A 140 -0.51 -1.90 -13.18
N LEU A 141 0.80 -2.18 -13.26
CA LEU A 141 1.76 -1.27 -13.88
C LEU A 141 1.51 -1.06 -15.37
N ARG A 142 1.07 -2.10 -16.08
CA ARG A 142 0.82 -2.07 -17.53
C ARG A 142 -0.57 -1.61 -17.91
N ALA A 143 -1.46 -1.42 -16.96
CA ALA A 143 -2.80 -0.94 -17.23
C ALA A 143 -2.77 0.44 -17.91
N ALA A 144 -3.68 0.64 -18.85
CA ALA A 144 -3.83 1.93 -19.51
C ALA A 144 -4.16 3.02 -18.49
N GLN A 145 -3.89 4.27 -18.87
CA GLN A 145 -4.04 5.43 -17.99
C GLN A 145 -5.40 5.47 -17.29
N LEU A 146 -5.38 5.45 -15.93
CA LEU A 146 -6.55 5.48 -15.08
C LEU A 146 -7.64 4.51 -15.57
N PRO A 147 -7.39 3.21 -15.45
CA PRO A 147 -8.30 2.18 -15.94
C PRO A 147 -9.52 2.05 -15.01
N LEU A 148 -10.33 3.10 -14.93
CA LEU A 148 -11.56 3.12 -14.16
C LEU A 148 -12.74 2.75 -15.03
N ARG A 149 -13.54 1.76 -14.59
CA ARG A 149 -14.86 1.49 -15.13
C ARG A 149 -15.91 2.20 -14.30
N VAL A 150 -16.88 2.76 -14.96
CA VAL A 150 -18.08 3.32 -14.35
C VAL A 150 -19.22 2.38 -14.70
N ASP A 151 -19.65 1.59 -13.74
CA ASP A 151 -20.80 0.71 -13.94
C ASP A 151 -22.08 1.48 -13.66
N ASN A 152 -22.99 1.41 -14.64
CA ASN A 152 -24.34 1.94 -14.50
C ASN A 152 -25.35 0.85 -14.12
N ASP A 153 -24.88 -0.41 -13.97
CA ASP A 153 -25.72 -1.58 -13.80
C ASP A 153 -25.79 -2.05 -12.35
N GLU A 154 -26.97 -2.42 -11.93
CA GLU A 154 -27.25 -3.20 -10.72
C GLU A 154 -26.82 -4.67 -10.98
N THR A 155 -25.57 -4.92 -11.35
CA THR A 155 -25.13 -6.31 -11.52
C THR A 155 -25.18 -7.03 -10.19
N THR A 156 -26.04 -8.01 -10.13
CA THR A 156 -26.14 -9.05 -9.11
C THR A 156 -24.73 -9.57 -8.80
N LEU A 157 -24.44 -9.57 -7.52
CA LEU A 157 -23.27 -10.24 -6.94
C LEU A 157 -23.28 -11.70 -7.39
N ASP A 158 -22.27 -12.14 -8.13
CA ASP A 158 -22.00 -13.57 -8.27
C ASP A 158 -21.79 -14.14 -6.87
N GLY A 159 -22.58 -15.15 -6.54
CA GLY A 159 -22.73 -15.72 -5.22
C GLY A 159 -21.39 -16.05 -4.56
N ASP A 160 -21.34 -15.87 -3.25
CA ASP A 160 -20.28 -16.18 -2.29
C ASP A 160 -19.24 -15.11 -1.95
N ALA A 161 -19.34 -13.87 -2.43
CA ALA A 161 -18.61 -12.79 -1.80
C ALA A 161 -19.17 -12.50 -0.40
N TYR A 162 -18.34 -12.50 0.62
CA TYR A 162 -18.70 -12.05 1.97
C TYR A 162 -19.14 -10.58 1.87
N VAL A 163 -20.43 -10.37 1.67
CA VAL A 163 -21.02 -9.04 1.60
C VAL A 163 -21.16 -8.51 3.03
N ASN A 164 -20.15 -7.86 3.55
CA ASN A 164 -20.33 -6.97 4.67
C ASN A 164 -21.09 -5.74 4.14
N SER A 165 -22.41 -5.77 4.23
CA SER A 165 -23.29 -4.66 3.93
C SER A 165 -23.24 -3.59 5.04
N ASN A 166 -22.04 -3.15 5.42
CA ASN A 166 -21.92 -2.05 6.35
C ASN A 166 -22.44 -0.78 5.68
N PRO A 167 -23.35 -0.01 6.34
CA PRO A 167 -23.74 1.28 5.80
C PRO A 167 -22.53 2.17 5.69
N VAL A 168 -22.26 2.68 4.49
CA VAL A 168 -21.19 3.66 4.30
C VAL A 168 -21.61 5.02 4.85
N PRO A 169 -20.62 5.84 5.31
CA PRO A 169 -20.87 7.22 5.67
C PRO A 169 -21.56 7.98 4.53
N GLU A 170 -22.48 8.89 4.88
CA GLU A 170 -23.33 9.62 3.92
C GLU A 170 -22.58 10.23 2.73
N ASN A 171 -21.36 10.72 2.96
CA ASN A 171 -20.58 11.41 1.93
C ASN A 171 -19.51 10.52 1.26
N PHE A 172 -19.50 9.21 1.54
CA PHE A 172 -18.45 8.28 1.05
C PHE A 172 -18.19 8.41 -0.45
N TRP A 173 -19.23 8.23 -1.26
CA TRP A 173 -19.09 8.25 -2.72
C TRP A 173 -18.72 9.62 -3.27
N ALA A 174 -19.19 10.69 -2.65
CA ALA A 174 -18.82 12.06 -3.04
C ALA A 174 -17.31 12.28 -2.78
N ILE A 175 -16.82 11.92 -1.60
CA ILE A 175 -15.41 12.03 -1.22
C ILE A 175 -14.54 11.11 -2.09
N ARG A 176 -14.95 9.85 -2.27
CA ARG A 176 -14.25 8.90 -3.15
C ARG A 176 -14.12 9.44 -4.57
N GLY A 177 -15.18 10.04 -5.10
CA GLY A 177 -15.17 10.66 -6.43
C GLY A 177 -14.13 11.78 -6.53
N VAL A 178 -14.03 12.66 -5.54
CA VAL A 178 -13.01 13.73 -5.49
C VAL A 178 -11.61 13.13 -5.43
N VAL A 179 -11.37 12.13 -4.57
CA VAL A 179 -10.08 11.43 -4.47
C VAL A 179 -9.65 10.86 -5.82
N LEU A 180 -10.55 10.16 -6.51
CA LEU A 180 -10.23 9.56 -7.82
C LEU A 180 -9.96 10.62 -8.90
N ARG A 181 -10.69 11.75 -8.89
CA ARG A 181 -10.41 12.88 -9.78
C ARG A 181 -9.06 13.53 -9.47
N LEU A 182 -8.66 13.62 -8.21
CA LEU A 182 -7.32 14.10 -7.83
C LEU A 182 -6.22 13.18 -8.38
N VAL A 183 -6.37 11.85 -8.26
CA VAL A 183 -5.39 10.91 -8.85
C VAL A 183 -5.24 11.14 -10.35
N GLY A 184 -6.34 11.40 -11.05
CA GLY A 184 -6.35 11.62 -12.51
C GLY A 184 -5.92 13.01 -12.97
N ASN A 185 -5.80 13.97 -12.08
CA ASN A 185 -5.56 15.37 -12.44
C ASN A 185 -4.09 15.65 -12.75
N ARG A 186 -3.65 15.33 -13.96
CA ARG A 186 -2.27 15.51 -14.43
C ARG A 186 -1.85 16.98 -14.63
N SER A 187 -2.73 17.97 -14.40
CA SER A 187 -2.32 19.37 -14.33
C SER A 187 -1.49 19.67 -13.08
N TYR A 188 -1.46 18.73 -12.12
CA TYR A 188 -0.61 18.76 -10.94
C TYR A 188 0.36 17.57 -10.96
N PRO A 189 1.65 17.76 -10.60
CA PRO A 189 2.56 16.66 -10.33
C PRO A 189 1.98 15.69 -9.27
N LEU A 190 2.35 14.41 -9.31
CA LEU A 190 1.74 13.40 -8.44
C LEU A 190 1.86 13.72 -6.94
N TRP A 191 2.99 14.28 -6.50
CA TRP A 191 3.19 14.69 -5.12
C TRP A 191 2.23 15.81 -4.68
N GLN A 192 1.91 16.76 -5.57
CA GLN A 192 0.92 17.81 -5.28
C GLN A 192 -0.49 17.23 -5.21
N ARG A 193 -0.81 16.26 -6.05
CA ARG A 193 -2.11 15.54 -5.98
C ARG A 193 -2.28 14.81 -4.64
N LEU A 194 -1.23 14.15 -4.16
CA LEU A 194 -1.22 13.53 -2.84
C LEU A 194 -1.36 14.59 -1.74
N PHE A 195 -0.68 15.72 -1.84
CA PHE A 195 -0.81 16.79 -0.86
C PHE A 195 -2.20 17.43 -0.86
N LEU A 196 -2.84 17.58 -2.01
CA LEU A 196 -4.26 17.98 -2.09
C LEU A 196 -5.18 16.98 -1.38
N MET A 197 -4.90 15.68 -1.43
CA MET A 197 -5.63 14.68 -0.64
C MET A 197 -5.41 14.87 0.87
N LYS A 198 -4.21 15.29 1.30
CA LYS A 198 -3.94 15.64 2.70
C LYS A 198 -4.84 16.79 3.17
N LEU A 199 -4.91 17.87 2.38
CA LEU A 199 -5.76 19.02 2.71
C LEU A 199 -7.24 18.64 2.75
N LEU A 200 -7.66 17.78 1.81
CA LEU A 200 -9.02 17.25 1.74
C LEU A 200 -9.37 16.47 3.01
N THR A 201 -8.56 15.49 3.39
CA THR A 201 -8.84 14.60 4.53
C THR A 201 -8.82 15.34 5.85
N GLU A 202 -7.88 16.25 6.06
CA GLU A 202 -7.78 17.06 7.26
C GLU A 202 -9.02 17.94 7.48
N ARG A 203 -9.50 18.56 6.42
CA ARG A 203 -10.69 19.42 6.50
C ARG A 203 -11.96 18.58 6.71
N LEU A 204 -12.08 17.45 6.05
CA LEU A 204 -13.23 16.56 6.25
C LEU A 204 -13.27 15.99 7.66
N ASP A 205 -12.13 15.61 8.25
CA ASP A 205 -12.07 15.21 9.66
C ASP A 205 -12.50 16.32 10.60
N ALA A 206 -12.12 17.58 10.33
CA ALA A 206 -12.54 18.70 11.13
C ALA A 206 -14.08 18.90 11.07
N ILE A 207 -14.67 18.76 9.87
CA ILE A 207 -16.12 18.84 9.68
C ILE A 207 -16.84 17.69 10.40
N GLU A 208 -16.34 16.45 10.28
CA GLU A 208 -16.98 15.28 10.91
C GLU A 208 -16.88 15.29 12.44
N ARG A 209 -15.86 15.97 13.01
CA ARG A 209 -15.69 16.13 14.47
C ARG A 209 -16.49 17.30 15.05
N ALA A 210 -16.89 18.27 14.23
CA ALA A 210 -17.69 19.41 14.67
C ALA A 210 -19.11 18.97 15.08
N GLU A 211 -19.66 19.55 16.16
CA GLU A 211 -21.00 19.18 16.68
C GLU A 211 -22.11 19.36 15.65
N ASP A 212 -22.04 20.44 14.85
CA ASP A 212 -22.98 20.73 13.78
C ASP A 212 -22.59 20.16 12.42
N ARG A 213 -21.49 19.39 12.35
CA ARG A 213 -20.93 18.82 11.13
C ARG A 213 -20.67 19.84 10.02
N LYS A 214 -20.19 21.01 10.43
CA LYS A 214 -19.80 22.12 9.55
C LYS A 214 -18.39 22.60 9.83
N ASP A 215 -17.77 23.20 8.82
CA ASP A 215 -16.49 23.87 8.98
C ASP A 215 -16.63 25.25 9.64
N GLU A 216 -15.51 25.93 9.88
CA GLU A 216 -15.45 27.28 10.46
C GLU A 216 -16.22 28.34 9.66
N ASN A 217 -16.55 28.07 8.40
CA ASN A 217 -17.36 28.95 7.53
C ASN A 217 -18.83 28.49 7.44
N GLY A 218 -19.26 27.54 8.28
CA GLY A 218 -20.63 27.02 8.31
C GLY A 218 -20.97 26.08 7.13
N ARG A 219 -19.96 25.55 6.40
CA ARG A 219 -20.16 24.66 5.24
C ARG A 219 -20.23 23.20 5.64
N SER A 220 -21.22 22.47 5.12
CA SER A 220 -21.27 21.02 5.19
C SER A 220 -20.16 20.38 4.36
N ALA A 221 -19.87 19.08 4.59
CA ALA A 221 -18.89 18.32 3.80
C ALA A 221 -19.14 18.43 2.28
N ARG A 222 -20.39 18.36 1.83
CA ARG A 222 -20.74 18.48 0.39
C ARG A 222 -20.44 19.88 -0.17
N ALA A 223 -20.76 20.93 0.57
CA ALA A 223 -20.45 22.30 0.15
C ALA A 223 -18.93 22.53 0.11
N PHE A 224 -18.21 22.04 1.12
CA PHE A 224 -16.76 22.08 1.13
C PHE A 224 -16.14 21.33 -0.07
N LEU A 225 -16.62 20.13 -0.39
CA LEU A 225 -16.11 19.36 -1.55
C LEU A 225 -16.25 20.13 -2.86
N ALA A 226 -17.41 20.78 -3.10
CA ALA A 226 -17.63 21.57 -4.30
C ALA A 226 -16.67 22.77 -4.39
N ASP A 227 -16.49 23.52 -3.31
CA ASP A 227 -15.56 24.64 -3.25
C ASP A 227 -14.11 24.21 -3.42
N PHE A 228 -13.73 23.07 -2.81
CA PHE A 228 -12.40 22.50 -2.91
C PHE A 228 -12.07 22.10 -4.36
N GLU A 229 -12.99 21.45 -5.08
CA GLU A 229 -12.80 21.11 -6.49
C GLU A 229 -12.65 22.35 -7.38
N ILE A 230 -13.44 23.40 -7.11
CA ILE A 230 -13.31 24.68 -7.81
C ILE A 230 -11.92 25.30 -7.55
N ALA A 231 -11.44 25.28 -6.30
CA ALA A 231 -10.13 25.80 -5.94
C ALA A 231 -8.99 25.02 -6.62
N VAL A 232 -9.10 23.68 -6.67
CA VAL A 232 -8.16 22.82 -7.40
C VAL A 232 -8.18 23.14 -8.90
N TYR A 233 -9.36 23.20 -9.52
CA TYR A 233 -9.51 23.52 -10.94
C TYR A 233 -8.91 24.89 -11.31
N LYS A 234 -9.17 25.91 -10.49
CA LYS A 234 -8.61 27.26 -10.69
C LYS A 234 -7.13 27.37 -10.36
N GLY A 235 -6.51 26.35 -9.75
CA GLY A 235 -5.11 26.41 -9.32
C GLY A 235 -4.87 27.31 -8.11
N SER A 236 -5.90 27.71 -7.37
CA SER A 236 -5.78 28.66 -6.25
C SER A 236 -4.88 28.16 -5.10
N LEU A 237 -4.66 26.84 -5.00
CA LEU A 237 -3.83 26.22 -3.97
C LEU A 237 -2.38 26.00 -4.43
N ARG A 238 -2.07 26.21 -5.71
CA ARG A 238 -0.79 25.83 -6.33
C ARG A 238 0.40 26.54 -5.68
N SER A 239 0.37 27.85 -5.57
CA SER A 239 1.49 28.63 -5.02
C SER A 239 1.78 28.26 -3.56
N ALA A 240 0.74 28.01 -2.75
CA ALA A 240 0.90 27.58 -1.37
C ALA A 240 1.54 26.17 -1.27
N ILE A 241 1.17 25.26 -2.18
CA ILE A 241 1.73 23.91 -2.24
C ILE A 241 3.19 23.96 -2.73
N GLU A 242 3.50 24.79 -3.72
CA GLU A 242 4.85 24.96 -4.24
C GLU A 242 5.81 25.61 -3.23
N ALA A 243 5.30 26.39 -2.28
CA ALA A 243 6.08 26.96 -1.19
C ALA A 243 6.43 25.95 -0.06
N LEU A 244 5.93 24.70 -0.12
CA LEU A 244 6.23 23.70 0.90
C LEU A 244 7.72 23.31 0.87
N PRO A 245 8.31 22.95 2.03
CA PRO A 245 9.74 22.64 2.09
C PRO A 245 10.09 21.33 1.38
N VAL A 246 11.33 21.26 0.95
CA VAL A 246 12.01 20.04 0.49
C VAL A 246 13.10 19.71 1.49
N ASP A 247 13.14 18.46 1.93
CA ASP A 247 14.19 17.96 2.81
C ASP A 247 14.45 16.49 2.47
N ARG A 248 15.40 16.26 1.55
CA ARG A 248 15.76 14.91 1.09
C ARG A 248 16.46 14.09 2.17
N LEU A 249 17.11 14.76 3.11
CA LEU A 249 17.78 14.10 4.23
C LEU A 249 16.74 13.55 5.21
N ALA A 250 15.80 14.38 5.65
CA ALA A 250 14.69 13.94 6.50
C ALA A 250 13.81 12.90 5.81
N GLN A 251 13.58 13.04 4.51
CA GLN A 251 12.84 12.05 3.72
C GLN A 251 13.55 10.68 3.75
N LEU A 252 14.85 10.64 3.49
CA LEU A 252 15.62 9.40 3.50
C LEU A 252 15.67 8.78 4.90
N ASP A 253 15.84 9.57 5.96
CA ASP A 253 15.82 9.06 7.34
C ASP A 253 14.52 8.29 7.62
N VAL A 254 13.37 8.86 7.29
CA VAL A 254 12.08 8.18 7.48
C VAL A 254 11.97 6.93 6.61
N VAL A 255 12.42 6.97 5.36
CA VAL A 255 12.42 5.78 4.46
C VAL A 255 13.28 4.66 5.07
N LEU A 256 14.46 4.97 5.58
CA LEU A 256 15.35 3.99 6.23
C LEU A 256 14.70 3.38 7.47
N ARG A 257 14.06 4.20 8.30
CA ARG A 257 13.34 3.71 9.49
C ARG A 257 12.15 2.84 9.13
N LEU A 258 11.35 3.23 8.14
CA LEU A 258 10.23 2.42 7.64
C LEU A 258 10.71 1.08 7.07
N ALA A 259 11.79 1.07 6.28
CA ALA A 259 12.42 -0.16 5.79
C ALA A 259 12.94 -1.02 6.95
N GLY A 260 13.52 -0.40 7.99
CA GLY A 260 13.95 -1.07 9.21
C GLY A 260 12.82 -1.76 9.97
N LEU A 261 11.61 -1.19 9.99
CA LEU A 261 10.44 -1.86 10.57
C LEU A 261 10.10 -3.18 9.86
N MET A 262 10.24 -3.24 8.54
CA MET A 262 10.01 -4.47 7.77
C MET A 262 11.04 -5.55 8.06
N LEU A 263 12.30 -5.17 8.34
CA LEU A 263 13.38 -6.10 8.66
C LEU A 263 13.28 -6.69 10.09
N ARG A 264 12.48 -6.10 10.98
CA ARG A 264 12.24 -6.63 12.33
C ARG A 264 11.32 -7.85 12.36
N ARG A 265 10.76 -8.27 11.23
CA ARG A 265 9.96 -9.50 11.17
C ARG A 265 10.83 -10.74 11.42
N SER A 266 10.22 -11.75 12.04
CA SER A 266 10.84 -13.07 12.23
C SER A 266 11.19 -13.76 10.90
N ILE A 267 10.53 -13.36 9.83
CA ILE A 267 10.68 -13.94 8.49
C ILE A 267 10.92 -12.81 7.50
N VAL A 268 12.09 -12.84 6.89
CA VAL A 268 12.46 -11.93 5.80
C VAL A 268 12.72 -12.78 4.56
N THR A 269 11.91 -12.59 3.50
CA THR A 269 12.05 -13.37 2.26
C THR A 269 13.34 -13.00 1.53
N GLU A 270 13.91 -13.94 0.78
CA GLU A 270 15.12 -13.72 -0.02
C GLU A 270 14.94 -12.54 -0.98
N ARG A 271 13.82 -12.47 -1.70
CA ARG A 271 13.50 -11.36 -2.61
C ARG A 271 13.50 -10.00 -1.90
N PHE A 272 13.06 -9.94 -0.65
CA PHE A 272 13.12 -8.68 0.10
C PHE A 272 14.54 -8.34 0.56
N GLN A 273 15.35 -9.35 0.91
CA GLN A 273 16.77 -9.14 1.21
C GLN A 273 17.52 -8.60 -0.02
N GLU A 274 17.26 -9.16 -1.21
CA GLU A 274 17.80 -8.66 -2.48
C GLU A 274 17.38 -7.20 -2.74
N CYS A 275 16.09 -6.88 -2.53
CA CYS A 275 15.58 -5.52 -2.66
C CYS A 275 16.29 -4.55 -1.72
N VAL A 276 16.45 -4.90 -0.44
CA VAL A 276 17.15 -4.07 0.55
C VAL A 276 18.62 -3.92 0.21
N LYS A 277 19.27 -5.00 -0.23
CA LYS A 277 20.67 -4.98 -0.68
C LYS A 277 20.86 -4.03 -1.87
N ALA A 278 19.98 -4.11 -2.87
CA ALA A 278 20.02 -3.21 -4.02
C ALA A 278 19.76 -1.75 -3.59
N PHE A 279 18.76 -1.51 -2.75
CA PHE A 279 18.44 -0.20 -2.21
C PHE A 279 19.65 0.40 -1.46
N THR A 280 20.21 -0.32 -0.50
CA THR A 280 21.34 0.17 0.32
C THR A 280 22.60 0.39 -0.51
N SER A 281 22.89 -0.50 -1.46
CA SER A 281 23.98 -0.33 -2.41
C SER A 281 23.79 0.92 -3.29
N GLY A 282 22.58 1.14 -3.80
CA GLY A 282 22.29 2.25 -4.69
C GLY A 282 22.37 3.64 -4.05
N ILE A 283 22.15 3.72 -2.74
CA ILE A 283 22.36 4.94 -1.96
C ILE A 283 23.78 4.99 -1.36
N GLY A 284 24.64 3.98 -1.64
CA GLY A 284 26.02 3.94 -1.20
C GLY A 284 26.23 3.71 0.28
N ASN A 285 25.34 2.90 0.91
CA ASN A 285 25.52 2.49 2.28
C ASN A 285 26.74 1.57 2.42
N GLY A 286 27.62 1.88 3.37
CA GLY A 286 28.83 1.14 3.60
C GLY A 286 29.65 1.75 4.76
N PRO A 287 30.85 1.20 5.06
CA PRO A 287 31.69 1.71 6.14
C PRO A 287 31.97 3.21 5.98
N GLY A 288 31.71 3.99 7.04
CA GLY A 288 31.93 5.44 7.06
C GLY A 288 30.86 6.28 6.36
N ALA A 289 29.76 5.67 5.87
CA ALA A 289 28.65 6.41 5.32
C ALA A 289 27.94 7.23 6.41
N THR A 290 27.67 8.51 6.13
CA THR A 290 26.84 9.38 6.96
C THR A 290 25.47 9.58 6.29
N LEU A 291 24.47 10.01 7.04
CA LEU A 291 23.12 10.24 6.47
C LEU A 291 23.18 11.27 5.35
N GLU A 292 24.01 12.30 5.48
CA GLU A 292 24.22 13.33 4.46
C GLU A 292 24.81 12.74 3.17
N SER A 293 25.81 11.85 3.30
CA SER A 293 26.42 11.17 2.15
C SER A 293 25.44 10.23 1.45
N LEU A 294 24.57 9.54 2.23
CA LEU A 294 23.51 8.70 1.69
C LEU A 294 22.44 9.55 1.00
N ALA A 295 22.03 10.66 1.59
CA ALA A 295 21.06 11.58 1.01
C ALA A 295 21.55 12.21 -0.31
N ALA A 296 22.82 12.55 -0.40
CA ALA A 296 23.42 13.04 -1.63
C ALA A 296 23.37 12.00 -2.75
N LYS A 297 23.72 10.73 -2.46
CA LYS A 297 23.64 9.64 -3.44
C LYS A 297 22.18 9.27 -3.77
N TYR A 298 21.30 9.31 -2.81
CA TYR A 298 19.86 9.13 -3.02
C TYR A 298 19.30 10.20 -3.97
N ALA A 299 19.74 11.46 -3.83
CA ALA A 299 19.36 12.53 -4.74
C ALA A 299 19.84 12.27 -6.17
N VAL A 300 21.11 11.86 -6.32
CA VAL A 300 21.67 11.48 -7.64
C VAL A 300 20.92 10.28 -8.25
N ALA A 301 20.59 9.27 -7.45
CA ALA A 301 19.83 8.11 -7.91
C ALA A 301 18.44 8.50 -8.39
N HIS A 302 17.76 9.41 -7.65
CA HIS A 302 16.50 9.99 -8.06
C HIS A 302 16.61 10.72 -9.40
N ASP A 303 17.49 11.71 -9.49
CA ASP A 303 17.54 12.65 -10.61
C ASP A 303 18.05 11.99 -11.90
N ARG A 304 19.00 11.04 -11.80
CA ARG A 304 19.61 10.40 -12.98
C ARG A 304 18.87 9.15 -13.48
N TYR A 305 18.21 8.40 -12.61
CA TYR A 305 17.71 7.07 -12.97
C TYR A 305 16.23 6.88 -12.68
N TYR A 306 15.77 7.28 -11.48
CA TYR A 306 14.37 7.11 -11.09
C TYR A 306 13.44 8.06 -11.84
N ALA A 307 13.69 9.38 -11.78
CA ALA A 307 12.82 10.39 -12.38
C ALA A 307 12.69 10.21 -13.89
N PRO A 308 13.77 10.05 -14.69
CA PRO A 308 13.64 9.86 -16.14
C PRO A 308 12.90 8.58 -16.53
N PHE A 309 12.95 7.53 -15.69
CA PHE A 309 12.17 6.31 -15.94
C PHE A 309 10.67 6.55 -15.75
N PHE A 310 10.28 7.18 -14.62
CA PHE A 310 8.87 7.41 -14.31
C PHE A 310 8.26 8.57 -15.10
N GLU A 311 9.03 9.52 -15.60
CA GLU A 311 8.58 10.54 -16.56
C GLU A 311 8.14 9.92 -17.89
N ARG A 312 8.83 8.88 -18.34
CA ARG A 312 8.42 8.09 -19.52
C ARG A 312 7.24 7.14 -19.23
N ASN A 313 7.01 6.82 -17.95
CA ASN A 313 6.00 5.87 -17.48
C ASN A 313 5.15 6.46 -16.34
N PRO A 314 4.56 7.66 -16.48
CA PRO A 314 3.91 8.37 -15.38
C PRO A 314 2.70 7.61 -14.81
N HIS A 315 2.06 6.78 -15.63
CA HIS A 315 0.90 5.97 -15.23
C HIS A 315 1.24 4.91 -14.19
N MET A 316 2.49 4.44 -14.09
CA MET A 316 2.85 3.38 -13.17
C MET A 316 2.65 3.79 -11.70
N MET A 317 3.16 4.96 -11.30
CA MET A 317 2.98 5.46 -9.92
C MET A 317 1.53 5.85 -9.64
N GLU A 318 0.82 6.37 -10.64
CA GLU A 318 -0.62 6.65 -10.54
C GLU A 318 -1.43 5.37 -10.30
N ASN A 319 -1.13 4.30 -11.02
CA ASN A 319 -1.80 3.02 -10.87
C ASN A 319 -1.49 2.33 -9.55
N ILE A 320 -0.24 2.43 -9.05
CA ILE A 320 0.14 1.97 -7.70
C ILE A 320 -0.71 2.70 -6.65
N LEU A 321 -0.80 4.02 -6.75
CA LEU A 321 -1.60 4.84 -5.84
C LEU A 321 -3.09 4.46 -5.93
N LEU A 322 -3.63 4.37 -7.13
CA LEU A 322 -5.02 3.99 -7.39
C LEU A 322 -5.36 2.63 -6.76
N ASN A 323 -4.56 1.61 -7.03
CA ASN A 323 -4.77 0.28 -6.46
C ASN A 323 -4.69 0.30 -4.92
N THR A 324 -3.78 1.09 -4.35
CA THR A 324 -3.67 1.24 -2.90
C THR A 324 -4.89 1.92 -2.30
N ILE A 325 -5.46 2.94 -2.96
CA ILE A 325 -6.71 3.61 -2.55
C ILE A 325 -7.86 2.61 -2.44
N PHE A 326 -8.03 1.75 -3.45
CA PHE A 326 -9.09 0.73 -3.43
C PHE A 326 -8.80 -0.37 -2.41
N ARG A 327 -7.55 -0.85 -2.33
CA ARG A 327 -7.13 -1.89 -1.39
C ARG A 327 -7.33 -1.48 0.08
N CYS A 328 -7.03 -0.24 0.40
CA CYS A 328 -7.10 0.30 1.76
C CYS A 328 -8.45 0.94 2.10
N GLU A 329 -9.42 0.97 1.17
CA GLU A 329 -10.72 1.63 1.36
C GLU A 329 -10.56 3.12 1.73
N PHE A 330 -9.53 3.77 1.19
CA PHE A 330 -9.22 5.18 1.45
C PHE A 330 -10.39 6.09 1.00
N PRO A 331 -10.79 7.15 1.74
CA PRO A 331 -10.06 7.71 2.87
C PRO A 331 -10.52 7.22 4.27
N TYR A 332 -11.44 6.30 4.36
CA TYR A 332 -11.99 5.84 5.63
C TYR A 332 -11.18 4.71 6.27
N GLY A 333 -10.48 3.92 5.45
CA GLY A 333 -9.82 2.70 5.92
C GLY A 333 -10.80 1.61 6.33
N LYS A 334 -10.31 0.39 6.48
CA LYS A 334 -11.14 -0.77 6.85
C LYS A 334 -11.81 -0.63 8.22
N THR A 335 -11.16 0.05 9.15
CA THR A 335 -11.70 0.27 10.50
C THR A 335 -12.70 1.40 10.54
N GLY A 336 -12.51 2.46 9.76
CA GLY A 336 -13.41 3.61 9.69
C GLY A 336 -14.75 3.32 9.02
N LEU A 337 -14.85 2.20 8.28
CA LEU A 337 -16.10 1.73 7.67
C LEU A 337 -16.90 0.77 8.56
N LEU A 338 -16.39 0.43 9.75
CA LEU A 338 -17.14 -0.40 10.69
C LEU A 338 -18.30 0.38 11.31
N ALA A 339 -19.42 -0.31 11.59
CA ALA A 339 -20.58 0.30 12.21
C ALA A 339 -20.22 0.95 13.55
N GLY A 340 -20.54 2.24 13.70
CA GLY A 340 -20.24 3.02 14.90
C GLY A 340 -18.79 3.51 15.03
N ALA A 341 -17.94 3.23 14.06
CA ALA A 341 -16.57 3.74 14.05
C ALA A 341 -16.57 5.27 13.78
N LYS A 342 -15.59 5.95 14.37
CA LYS A 342 -15.27 7.33 14.02
C LYS A 342 -14.15 7.28 12.99
N PRO A 343 -14.36 7.74 11.75
CA PRO A 343 -13.30 7.77 10.76
C PRO A 343 -12.19 8.73 11.18
N ASP A 344 -10.96 8.39 10.83
CA ASP A 344 -9.78 9.24 10.95
C ASP A 344 -9.08 9.30 9.59
N MET A 345 -9.64 10.11 8.71
CA MET A 345 -9.18 10.23 7.32
C MET A 345 -7.76 10.80 7.23
N SER A 346 -7.38 11.64 8.19
CA SER A 346 -6.02 12.19 8.29
C SER A 346 -5.00 11.10 8.59
N ARG A 347 -5.32 10.18 9.51
CA ARG A 347 -4.50 9.02 9.82
C ARG A 347 -4.39 8.08 8.61
N GLU A 348 -5.51 7.79 7.95
CA GLU A 348 -5.50 6.94 6.74
C GLU A 348 -4.67 7.58 5.61
N PHE A 349 -4.70 8.92 5.49
CA PHE A 349 -3.81 9.61 4.56
C PHE A 349 -2.34 9.48 4.97
N ALA A 350 -2.01 9.66 6.24
CA ALA A 350 -0.63 9.49 6.72
C ALA A 350 -0.09 8.07 6.43
N LEU A 351 -0.93 7.04 6.59
CA LEU A 351 -0.60 5.66 6.23
C LEU A 351 -0.41 5.45 4.72
N LEU A 352 -1.25 6.07 3.90
CA LEU A 352 -1.12 6.05 2.44
C LEU A 352 0.20 6.73 2.02
N ALA A 353 0.49 7.89 2.59
CA ALA A 353 1.71 8.65 2.33
C ALA A 353 2.97 7.88 2.76
N ALA A 354 2.94 7.21 3.93
CA ALA A 354 4.04 6.36 4.39
C ALA A 354 4.33 5.20 3.44
N GLN A 355 3.29 4.48 3.00
CA GLN A 355 3.43 3.38 2.04
C GLN A 355 3.99 3.88 0.71
N PHE A 356 3.46 5.00 0.20
CA PHE A 356 3.92 5.62 -1.03
C PHE A 356 5.38 6.07 -0.93
N ALA A 357 5.75 6.76 0.16
CA ALA A 357 7.12 7.24 0.39
C ALA A 357 8.11 6.08 0.53
N LEU A 358 7.74 5.02 1.25
CA LEU A 358 8.56 3.82 1.40
C LEU A 358 8.83 3.15 0.05
N ILE A 359 7.79 2.86 -0.73
CA ILE A 359 7.94 2.23 -2.05
C ILE A 359 8.78 3.09 -2.97
N ARG A 360 8.49 4.39 -3.06
CA ARG A 360 9.27 5.31 -3.86
C ARG A 360 10.72 5.37 -3.41
N GLY A 361 10.96 5.45 -2.10
CA GLY A 361 12.31 5.48 -1.53
C GLY A 361 13.11 4.24 -1.89
N LEU A 362 12.53 3.05 -1.74
CA LEU A 362 13.17 1.79 -2.16
C LEU A 362 13.47 1.80 -3.66
N LEU A 363 12.51 2.22 -4.50
CA LEU A 363 12.69 2.30 -5.95
C LEU A 363 13.81 3.28 -6.35
N ILE A 364 13.97 4.41 -5.65
CA ILE A 364 15.06 5.35 -5.90
C ILE A 364 16.42 4.68 -5.64
N GLY A 365 16.59 4.01 -4.50
CA GLY A 365 17.84 3.31 -4.21
C GLY A 365 18.09 2.15 -5.18
N VAL A 366 17.08 1.35 -5.51
CA VAL A 366 17.19 0.27 -6.52
C VAL A 366 17.55 0.86 -7.90
N ALA A 367 16.99 2.00 -8.28
CA ALA A 367 17.36 2.70 -9.51
C ALA A 367 18.84 3.16 -9.48
N GLY A 368 19.32 3.64 -8.33
CA GLY A 368 20.73 3.98 -8.13
C GLY A 368 21.66 2.77 -8.26
N HIS A 369 21.24 1.59 -7.80
CA HIS A 369 22.00 0.34 -7.94
C HIS A 369 22.12 -0.12 -9.40
N HIS A 370 21.01 -0.12 -10.13
CA HIS A 370 20.96 -0.61 -11.51
C HIS A 370 21.35 0.44 -12.57
N GLY A 371 21.37 1.72 -12.19
CA GLY A 371 21.76 2.81 -13.08
C GLY A 371 20.88 2.85 -14.34
N SER A 372 21.51 2.94 -15.51
CA SER A 372 20.82 2.96 -16.81
C SER A 372 20.07 1.67 -17.16
N GLN A 373 20.30 0.58 -16.44
CA GLN A 373 19.58 -0.69 -16.63
C GLN A 373 18.30 -0.78 -15.79
N PHE A 374 17.96 0.24 -15.03
CA PHE A 374 16.72 0.27 -14.25
C PHE A 374 15.50 0.13 -15.17
N SER A 375 14.59 -0.79 -14.83
CA SER A 375 13.50 -1.22 -15.71
C SER A 375 12.25 -1.60 -14.93
N GLU A 376 11.14 -1.87 -15.64
CA GLU A 376 9.89 -2.38 -15.08
C GLU A 376 10.09 -3.63 -14.22
N ALA A 377 10.99 -4.54 -14.62
CA ALA A 377 11.26 -5.75 -13.83
C ALA A 377 11.76 -5.42 -12.42
N HIS A 378 12.58 -4.39 -12.26
CA HIS A 378 13.05 -3.92 -10.96
C HIS A 378 11.93 -3.25 -10.16
N VAL A 379 10.99 -2.55 -10.84
CA VAL A 379 9.79 -2.01 -10.17
C VAL A 379 8.91 -3.13 -9.66
N VAL A 380 8.64 -4.16 -10.49
CA VAL A 380 7.87 -5.35 -10.11
C VAL A 380 8.51 -6.04 -8.91
N HIS A 381 9.81 -6.30 -8.95
CA HIS A 381 10.54 -6.96 -7.86
C HIS A 381 10.42 -6.16 -6.55
N THR A 382 10.74 -4.86 -6.59
CA THR A 382 10.74 -3.99 -5.41
C THR A 382 9.36 -3.87 -4.80
N LEU A 383 8.35 -3.59 -5.60
CA LEU A 383 6.98 -3.41 -5.14
C LEU A 383 6.42 -4.72 -4.55
N GLN A 384 6.62 -5.84 -5.24
CA GLN A 384 6.17 -7.14 -4.77
C GLN A 384 6.87 -7.55 -3.47
N ALA A 385 8.20 -7.48 -3.41
CA ALA A 385 8.97 -7.87 -2.25
C ALA A 385 8.61 -7.03 -1.01
N ALA A 386 8.50 -5.71 -1.15
CA ALA A 386 8.08 -4.83 -0.07
C ALA A 386 6.64 -5.11 0.37
N SER A 387 5.70 -5.23 -0.58
CA SER A 387 4.29 -5.46 -0.29
C SER A 387 4.05 -6.77 0.43
N LYS A 388 4.76 -7.84 0.10
CA LYS A 388 4.69 -9.12 0.81
C LYS A 388 5.03 -8.99 2.30
N HIS A 389 5.86 -7.98 2.65
CA HIS A 389 6.25 -7.73 4.04
C HIS A 389 5.28 -6.81 4.78
N PHE A 390 4.72 -5.78 4.16
CA PHE A 390 3.84 -4.86 4.88
C PHE A 390 2.34 -5.18 4.72
N GLU A 391 1.87 -5.72 3.58
CA GLU A 391 0.45 -6.03 3.39
C GLU A 391 -0.04 -7.18 4.30
N HIS A 392 0.84 -8.12 4.60
CA HIS A 392 0.55 -9.28 5.47
C HIS A 392 1.09 -9.13 6.89
N HIS A 393 1.46 -7.90 7.28
CA HIS A 393 1.93 -7.61 8.64
C HIS A 393 0.91 -6.73 9.37
N PRO A 394 0.09 -7.28 10.28
CA PRO A 394 -1.00 -6.54 10.90
C PRO A 394 -0.54 -5.31 11.70
N GLU A 395 0.66 -5.37 12.30
CA GLU A 395 1.22 -4.30 13.12
C GLU A 395 1.99 -3.24 12.33
N PHE A 396 2.34 -3.52 11.07
CA PHE A 396 3.21 -2.61 10.29
C PHE A 396 2.62 -1.20 10.18
N LEU A 397 1.33 -1.10 9.86
CA LEU A 397 0.67 0.20 9.68
C LEU A 397 0.64 0.99 10.99
N ASN A 398 0.40 0.32 12.13
CA ASN A 398 0.42 0.96 13.44
C ASN A 398 1.83 1.46 13.79
N MET A 399 2.86 0.64 13.55
CA MET A 399 4.25 1.03 13.76
C MET A 399 4.68 2.16 12.83
N ALA A 400 4.28 2.13 11.56
CA ALA A 400 4.56 3.20 10.60
C ALA A 400 3.92 4.52 11.02
N HIS A 401 2.65 4.49 11.45
CA HIS A 401 1.98 5.68 11.97
C HIS A 401 2.68 6.23 13.21
N ALA A 402 2.98 5.37 14.20
CA ALA A 402 3.70 5.78 15.39
C ALA A 402 5.05 6.43 15.05
N LEU A 403 5.79 5.86 14.08
CA LEU A 403 7.04 6.43 13.61
C LEU A 403 6.85 7.82 12.98
N LEU A 404 5.80 8.04 12.18
CA LEU A 404 5.52 9.36 11.60
C LEU A 404 5.22 10.38 12.70
N VAL A 405 4.38 10.04 13.68
CA VAL A 405 4.06 10.90 14.84
C VAL A 405 5.31 11.23 15.62
N GLU A 406 6.12 10.22 15.98
CA GLU A 406 7.36 10.37 16.74
C GLU A 406 8.39 11.25 16.01
N SER A 407 8.43 11.16 14.68
CA SER A 407 9.32 11.95 13.81
C SER A 407 8.76 13.33 13.46
N GLY A 408 7.54 13.69 13.89
CA GLY A 408 6.85 14.92 13.51
C GLY A 408 6.49 14.99 12.01
N MET A 409 6.37 13.81 11.37
CA MET A 409 6.10 13.70 9.92
C MET A 409 4.64 13.40 9.59
N ASP A 410 3.75 13.35 10.56
CA ASP A 410 2.30 13.14 10.39
C ASP A 410 1.52 14.42 10.06
N GLY A 411 2.11 15.60 10.36
CA GLY A 411 1.54 16.91 10.01
C GLY A 411 1.75 17.31 8.55
N ALA A 412 1.10 18.38 8.10
CA ALA A 412 1.15 18.85 6.71
C ALA A 412 2.58 19.08 6.19
N ARG A 413 3.43 19.72 7.01
CA ARG A 413 4.84 19.97 6.64
C ARG A 413 5.63 18.67 6.50
N GLY A 414 5.52 17.75 7.46
CA GLY A 414 6.25 16.47 7.44
C GLY A 414 5.81 15.60 6.27
N LEU A 415 4.50 15.51 6.02
CA LEU A 415 3.97 14.77 4.87
C LEU A 415 4.39 15.40 3.54
N ALA A 416 4.48 16.74 3.45
CA ALA A 416 5.02 17.39 2.26
C ALA A 416 6.48 16.99 1.99
N ILE A 417 7.33 16.97 3.03
CA ILE A 417 8.72 16.51 2.95
C ILE A 417 8.78 15.05 2.45
N LEU A 418 7.90 14.18 2.97
CA LEU A 418 7.85 12.79 2.52
C LEU A 418 7.45 12.64 1.06
N LEU A 419 6.60 13.50 0.54
CA LEU A 419 6.01 13.36 -0.79
C LEU A 419 6.73 14.14 -1.88
N ARG A 420 7.39 15.24 -1.55
CA ARG A 420 8.04 16.14 -2.52
C ARG A 420 9.45 15.70 -2.84
N ASN A 421 9.77 15.62 -4.13
CA ASN A 421 11.13 15.59 -4.66
C ASN A 421 11.29 16.78 -5.59
N VAL A 422 12.45 17.44 -5.56
CA VAL A 422 12.78 18.54 -6.46
C VAL A 422 13.50 17.97 -7.67
N GLU A 423 13.16 18.45 -8.87
CA GLU A 423 13.91 18.17 -10.08
C GLU A 423 15.27 18.87 -10.02
N ALA A 424 16.29 18.34 -10.71
CA ALA A 424 17.67 18.81 -10.64
C ALA A 424 17.86 20.31 -10.96
N GLU A 425 17.05 20.85 -11.87
CA GLU A 425 17.09 22.28 -12.25
C GLU A 425 16.63 23.20 -11.11
N GLN A 426 15.68 22.78 -10.28
CA GLN A 426 15.20 23.56 -9.12
C GLN A 426 16.17 23.50 -7.94
N ALA A 427 16.95 22.42 -7.81
CA ALA A 427 17.97 22.29 -6.77
C ALA A 427 19.17 23.24 -6.98
N ALA A 428 19.44 23.67 -8.19
CA ALA A 428 20.52 24.61 -8.49
C ALA A 428 20.19 26.06 -8.11
N GLU A 429 18.93 26.48 -8.14
CA GLU A 429 18.49 27.82 -7.74
C GLU A 429 18.26 27.96 -6.22
N GLU A 430 17.96 26.86 -5.49
CA GLU A 430 17.73 26.89 -4.03
C GLU A 430 19.02 26.81 -3.18
N LEU A 431 20.22 26.70 -3.81
CA LEU A 431 21.51 26.70 -3.12
C LEU A 431 22.03 28.09 -2.72
N VAL A 432 21.20 29.13 -2.79
CA VAL A 432 21.53 30.42 -2.16
C VAL A 432 21.18 30.35 -0.68
N PRO A 433 22.12 30.49 0.24
CA PRO A 433 21.91 30.22 1.65
C PRO A 433 21.01 31.28 2.30
N ALA A 434 19.76 30.98 2.50
CA ALA A 434 18.99 31.63 3.54
C ALA A 434 19.47 31.08 4.88
N SER A 435 20.20 31.90 5.64
CA SER A 435 20.69 31.60 6.99
C SER A 435 19.53 31.29 7.93
N ILE A 436 19.19 30.02 8.06
CA ILE A 436 18.35 29.50 9.14
C ILE A 436 19.22 28.61 10.00
N SER A 437 19.40 29.06 11.24
CA SER A 437 20.20 28.41 12.28
C SER A 437 19.78 26.94 12.50
N PRO A 438 20.76 25.99 12.58
CA PRO A 438 20.45 24.53 12.67
C PRO A 438 20.10 24.07 14.09
N SER A 439 19.39 24.84 14.90
CA SER A 439 19.24 24.54 16.34
C SER A 439 17.90 23.95 16.80
N ALA A 440 17.10 23.34 15.94
CA ALA A 440 15.78 22.85 16.35
C ALA A 440 15.47 21.38 16.05
N ILE A 441 16.37 20.58 15.47
CA ILE A 441 16.12 19.12 15.31
C ILE A 441 17.38 18.36 15.73
N ARG A 442 17.60 18.23 17.05
CA ARG A 442 18.50 17.20 17.57
C ARG A 442 17.73 15.90 17.72
N VAL A 443 17.83 15.02 16.74
CA VAL A 443 17.54 13.61 16.93
C VAL A 443 18.79 12.97 17.51
N GLN A 444 18.80 12.77 18.85
CA GLN A 444 19.79 11.92 19.51
C GLN A 444 19.32 10.47 19.36
N GLY A 445 20.05 9.67 18.62
CA GLY A 445 19.88 8.24 18.53
C GLY A 445 20.94 7.64 17.62
N GLU A 446 21.73 6.70 18.13
CA GLU A 446 22.63 5.89 17.31
C GLU A 446 21.84 5.19 16.22
N PHE A 447 22.31 5.31 14.97
CA PHE A 447 21.71 4.60 13.83
C PHE A 447 21.75 3.10 14.09
N PRO A 448 20.65 2.36 13.95
CA PRO A 448 20.73 0.92 13.92
C PRO A 448 21.59 0.53 12.70
N GLN A 449 22.78 0.03 12.96
CA GLN A 449 23.54 -0.69 11.95
C GLN A 449 22.65 -1.85 11.53
N ILE A 450 22.25 -1.88 10.25
CA ILE A 450 21.52 -3.01 9.69
C ILE A 450 22.50 -4.17 9.73
N PRO A 451 22.33 -5.17 10.60
CA PRO A 451 23.25 -6.30 10.65
C PRO A 451 23.03 -7.15 9.40
N LEU A 452 23.85 -6.94 8.39
CA LEU A 452 24.02 -7.86 7.27
C LEU A 452 25.02 -8.93 7.70
N ASN A 453 24.64 -9.78 8.65
CA ASN A 453 25.30 -11.06 8.82
C ASN A 453 24.59 -12.07 7.91
N VAL A 454 25.23 -12.35 6.77
CA VAL A 454 25.00 -13.53 5.93
C VAL A 454 25.71 -14.69 6.54
#